data_4a49bff714290316b4669d12c33482fc
#
_entry.id   4a49bff714290316b4669d12c33482fc
#
_cell.length_a   1.000
_cell.length_b   1.000
_cell.length_c   1.000
_cell.angle_alpha   90.00
_cell.angle_beta   90.00
_cell.angle_gamma   90.00
#
_symmetry.space_group_name_H-M   'P 1'
#
loop_
_entity.id
_entity.type
_entity.pdbx_description
1 polymer ?
#
loop_
_entity_poly.entity_id
_entity_poly.type
_entity_poly.pdbx_seq_one_letter_code
_entity_poly.pdbx_strand_id
1 'polypeptide(L)'
;MQTAEVVIIGGGIFGANLAYALATRGMRDVILLEQDGIASGSSGKATGGLRQQFADELDIRFSLEGLAFYARFIEEYTPTDKAFRPPRFYRHGYMFLSDTPQSWQALQKHAELQRQLGVPTQLLTPAEISALVPQLVVDDLLGATFCPTDGYSDPGAMTRSLVHAARELGVNVLEHTPVTAIHVRCGRVEGVSAGQEQIAAPVVVNATGAYAALTARLAGLMDLPVWPLKRQLYQTEDFDDLPENVPMVVDASTGFHFRRRAGGVTLTMPLPVSPLQLERNRRLEQASFALTVDEALWPLIQREIARRCPSLARARVQRAWAGLYEMTPDDHPVLGRTEITGFFCGCGFAGHGFMHAPRAARLLAESLLAPDQPAPELEIFSLQRFRSGRLIKTASLL
;
A
#
# COMPACT_ATOMS: atom_id res chain seq x y z
N MET A 1 -28.42 19.86 -4.87
CA MET A 1 -27.66 19.27 -3.77
C MET A 1 -27.77 17.76 -3.90
N GLN A 2 -26.69 17.08 -4.11
CA GLN A 2 -26.64 15.62 -4.20
C GLN A 2 -26.63 15.02 -2.77
N THR A 3 -27.11 13.79 -2.61
CA THR A 3 -27.08 13.07 -1.33
C THR A 3 -26.41 11.71 -1.50
N ALA A 4 -25.78 11.19 -0.45
CA ALA A 4 -25.29 9.84 -0.36
C ALA A 4 -25.32 9.33 1.10
N GLU A 5 -25.42 8.01 1.30
CA GLU A 5 -25.24 7.42 2.63
C GLU A 5 -23.76 7.47 3.05
N VAL A 6 -22.85 7.25 2.10
CA VAL A 6 -21.40 7.28 2.34
C VAL A 6 -20.69 8.06 1.24
N VAL A 7 -19.85 9.00 1.64
CA VAL A 7 -18.84 9.62 0.75
C VAL A 7 -17.46 9.08 1.09
N ILE A 8 -16.77 8.55 0.10
CA ILE A 8 -15.37 8.12 0.20
C ILE A 8 -14.48 9.16 -0.51
N ILE A 9 -13.53 9.77 0.19
CA ILE A 9 -12.61 10.74 -0.39
C ILE A 9 -11.29 10.04 -0.69
N GLY A 10 -10.95 9.89 -1.98
CA GLY A 10 -9.72 9.27 -2.49
C GLY A 10 -9.95 7.98 -3.27
N GLY A 11 -9.61 8.02 -4.56
CA GLY A 11 -9.70 6.90 -5.52
C GLY A 11 -8.43 6.03 -5.57
N GLY A 12 -7.70 5.94 -4.44
CA GLY A 12 -6.58 5.02 -4.26
C GLY A 12 -7.03 3.59 -3.94
N ILE A 13 -6.06 2.69 -3.72
CA ILE A 13 -6.34 1.27 -3.50
C ILE A 13 -7.25 1.01 -2.30
N PHE A 14 -7.12 1.78 -1.22
CA PHE A 14 -7.99 1.61 -0.05
C PHE A 14 -9.42 2.07 -0.37
N GLY A 15 -9.61 3.29 -0.92
CA GLY A 15 -10.94 3.79 -1.29
C GLY A 15 -11.65 2.89 -2.31
N ALA A 16 -10.91 2.34 -3.28
CA ALA A 16 -11.43 1.39 -4.26
C ALA A 16 -11.89 0.08 -3.61
N ASN A 17 -11.09 -0.50 -2.71
CA ASN A 17 -11.48 -1.70 -1.95
C ASN A 17 -12.71 -1.43 -1.07
N LEU A 18 -12.77 -0.26 -0.41
CA LEU A 18 -13.91 0.10 0.45
C LEU A 18 -15.20 0.27 -0.37
N ALA A 19 -15.14 1.00 -1.48
CA ALA A 19 -16.28 1.17 -2.38
C ALA A 19 -16.82 -0.18 -2.88
N TYR A 20 -15.91 -1.07 -3.32
CA TYR A 20 -16.28 -2.42 -3.74
C TYR A 20 -16.83 -3.26 -2.58
N ALA A 21 -16.22 -3.19 -1.38
CA ALA A 21 -16.66 -3.94 -0.21
C ALA A 21 -18.06 -3.52 0.28
N LEU A 22 -18.38 -2.23 0.24
CA LEU A 22 -19.70 -1.70 0.56
C LEU A 22 -20.75 -2.16 -0.47
N ALA A 23 -20.44 -1.99 -1.76
CA ALA A 23 -21.35 -2.33 -2.85
C ALA A 23 -21.70 -3.82 -2.90
N THR A 24 -20.71 -4.70 -2.71
CA THR A 24 -20.93 -6.16 -2.65
C THR A 24 -21.76 -6.61 -1.45
N ARG A 25 -21.85 -5.77 -0.41
CA ARG A 25 -22.68 -5.99 0.78
C ARG A 25 -24.03 -5.28 0.72
N GLY A 26 -24.38 -4.71 -0.44
CA GLY A 26 -25.69 -4.10 -0.71
C GLY A 26 -25.79 -2.60 -0.46
N MET A 27 -24.76 -1.94 0.08
CA MET A 27 -24.73 -0.47 0.20
C MET A 27 -24.29 0.15 -1.13
N ARG A 28 -25.23 0.71 -1.87
CA ARG A 28 -25.01 1.26 -3.22
C ARG A 28 -25.08 2.78 -3.29
N ASP A 29 -25.69 3.42 -2.29
CA ASP A 29 -25.72 4.89 -2.17
C ASP A 29 -24.39 5.42 -1.62
N VAL A 30 -23.34 5.16 -2.42
CA VAL A 30 -21.95 5.51 -2.15
C VAL A 30 -21.41 6.39 -3.26
N ILE A 31 -20.77 7.49 -2.87
CA ILE A 31 -20.04 8.36 -3.79
C ILE A 31 -18.56 8.27 -3.46
N LEU A 32 -17.74 7.90 -4.45
CA LEU A 32 -16.29 7.95 -4.37
C LEU A 32 -15.78 9.17 -5.14
N LEU A 33 -15.08 10.04 -4.44
CA LEU A 33 -14.52 11.29 -4.97
C LEU A 33 -12.99 11.16 -5.14
N GLU A 34 -12.49 11.48 -6.33
CA GLU A 34 -11.06 11.55 -6.61
C GLU A 34 -10.72 12.91 -7.25
N GLN A 35 -9.68 13.56 -6.72
CA GLN A 35 -9.29 14.90 -7.18
C GLN A 35 -8.71 14.91 -8.61
N ASP A 36 -8.03 13.81 -8.97
CA ASP A 36 -7.41 13.61 -10.28
C ASP A 36 -8.07 12.41 -10.98
N GLY A 37 -7.30 11.48 -11.51
CA GLY A 37 -7.80 10.20 -12.05
C GLY A 37 -7.64 9.06 -11.03
N ILE A 38 -8.45 8.02 -11.14
CA ILE A 38 -8.34 6.82 -10.29
C ILE A 38 -6.92 6.25 -10.34
N ALA A 39 -6.38 5.97 -9.16
CA ALA A 39 -5.02 5.48 -8.94
C ALA A 39 -3.89 6.46 -9.32
N SER A 40 -4.15 7.75 -9.53
CA SER A 40 -3.13 8.76 -9.86
C SER A 40 -2.11 8.99 -8.74
N GLY A 41 -2.49 8.74 -7.49
CA GLY A 41 -1.66 8.86 -6.30
C GLY A 41 -0.65 7.72 -6.11
N SER A 42 -0.39 7.35 -4.86
CA SER A 42 0.59 6.32 -4.47
C SER A 42 0.31 4.96 -5.10
N SER A 43 -0.96 4.59 -5.28
CA SER A 43 -1.37 3.29 -5.84
C SER A 43 -0.81 3.06 -7.25
N GLY A 44 -0.88 4.04 -8.16
CA GLY A 44 -0.33 3.92 -9.50
C GLY A 44 1.18 4.05 -9.60
N LYS A 45 1.85 4.43 -8.50
CA LYS A 45 3.30 4.66 -8.44
C LYS A 45 4.04 3.58 -7.64
N ALA A 46 3.32 2.61 -7.05
CA ALA A 46 3.90 1.58 -6.20
C ALA A 46 4.62 0.48 -6.99
N THR A 47 5.52 -0.24 -6.32
CA THR A 47 6.21 -1.43 -6.88
C THR A 47 5.24 -2.58 -7.16
N GLY A 48 4.17 -2.68 -6.38
CA GLY A 48 3.15 -3.70 -6.54
C GLY A 48 3.48 -5.05 -5.92
N GLY A 49 4.39 -5.09 -4.97
CA GLY A 49 4.66 -6.30 -4.19
C GLY A 49 3.42 -6.76 -3.42
N LEU A 50 3.17 -8.07 -3.44
CA LEU A 50 2.16 -8.78 -2.68
C LEU A 50 2.88 -9.84 -1.86
N ARG A 51 3.12 -9.55 -0.58
CA ARG A 51 3.90 -10.42 0.31
C ARG A 51 3.16 -10.73 1.60
N GLN A 52 3.43 -11.89 2.17
CA GLN A 52 2.93 -12.37 3.45
C GLN A 52 4.03 -12.42 4.52
N GLN A 53 5.27 -12.24 4.10
CA GLN A 53 6.45 -12.26 4.96
C GLN A 53 6.53 -10.93 5.74
N PHE A 54 5.95 -10.90 6.93
CA PHE A 54 6.01 -9.81 7.91
C PHE A 54 6.53 -10.32 9.25
N ALA A 55 6.86 -9.39 10.14
CA ALA A 55 7.47 -9.66 11.43
C ALA A 55 6.46 -9.79 12.57
N ASP A 56 5.20 -9.41 12.34
CA ASP A 56 4.12 -9.44 13.33
C ASP A 56 2.85 -10.10 12.77
N GLU A 57 2.02 -10.58 13.68
CA GLU A 57 0.81 -11.35 13.36
C GLU A 57 -0.25 -10.50 12.64
N LEU A 58 -0.37 -9.20 12.98
CA LEU A 58 -1.40 -8.33 12.39
C LEU A 58 -1.15 -8.16 10.89
N ASP A 59 0.08 -7.80 10.51
CA ASP A 59 0.46 -7.62 9.12
C ASP A 59 0.40 -8.93 8.32
N ILE A 60 0.81 -10.05 8.94
CA ILE A 60 0.69 -11.37 8.31
C ILE A 60 -0.78 -11.70 8.00
N ARG A 61 -1.69 -11.52 8.96
CA ARG A 61 -3.12 -11.79 8.77
C ARG A 61 -3.75 -10.86 7.73
N PHE A 62 -3.37 -9.56 7.73
CA PHE A 62 -3.84 -8.61 6.72
C PHE A 62 -3.41 -9.04 5.31
N SER A 63 -2.17 -9.48 5.19
CA SER A 63 -1.61 -9.90 3.91
C SER A 63 -2.19 -11.23 3.42
N LEU A 64 -2.37 -12.22 4.30
CA LEU A 64 -3.01 -13.49 3.95
C LEU A 64 -4.39 -13.27 3.32
N GLU A 65 -5.23 -12.46 3.97
CA GLU A 65 -6.56 -12.15 3.45
C GLU A 65 -6.49 -11.29 2.17
N GLY A 66 -5.55 -10.31 2.13
CA GLY A 66 -5.39 -9.44 0.97
C GLY A 66 -4.96 -10.20 -0.29
N LEU A 67 -3.97 -11.10 -0.18
CA LEU A 67 -3.52 -11.91 -1.31
C LEU A 67 -4.63 -12.86 -1.77
N ALA A 68 -5.33 -13.51 -0.84
CA ALA A 68 -6.45 -14.40 -1.14
C ALA A 68 -7.58 -13.64 -1.86
N PHE A 69 -7.90 -12.43 -1.38
CA PHE A 69 -8.91 -11.58 -2.00
C PHE A 69 -8.53 -11.21 -3.45
N TYR A 70 -7.33 -10.71 -3.69
CA TYR A 70 -6.92 -10.32 -5.04
C TYR A 70 -6.83 -11.51 -6.00
N ALA A 71 -6.34 -12.66 -5.52
CA ALA A 71 -6.31 -13.86 -6.33
C ALA A 71 -7.71 -14.25 -6.80
N ARG A 72 -8.68 -14.30 -5.87
CA ARG A 72 -10.07 -14.60 -6.18
C ARG A 72 -10.71 -13.52 -7.07
N PHE A 73 -10.49 -12.23 -6.76
CA PHE A 73 -11.03 -11.13 -7.56
C PHE A 73 -10.57 -11.21 -9.03
N ILE A 74 -9.29 -11.46 -9.28
CA ILE A 74 -8.74 -11.60 -10.64
C ILE A 74 -9.37 -12.80 -11.39
N GLU A 75 -9.64 -13.88 -10.68
CA GLU A 75 -10.16 -15.13 -11.24
C GLU A 75 -11.67 -15.05 -11.53
N GLU A 76 -12.43 -14.44 -10.63
CA GLU A 76 -13.89 -14.41 -10.69
C GLU A 76 -14.46 -13.18 -11.40
N TYR A 77 -13.77 -12.03 -11.34
CA TYR A 77 -14.29 -10.78 -11.88
C TYR A 77 -14.25 -10.77 -13.41
N THR A 78 -15.42 -10.74 -14.00
CA THR A 78 -15.61 -10.61 -15.45
C THR A 78 -16.28 -9.26 -15.74
N PRO A 79 -15.51 -8.25 -16.22
CA PRO A 79 -16.06 -6.93 -16.51
C PRO A 79 -17.08 -6.99 -17.65
N THR A 80 -18.13 -6.15 -17.56
CA THR A 80 -19.11 -5.98 -18.63
C THR A 80 -18.48 -5.36 -19.88
N ASP A 81 -17.54 -4.44 -19.69
CA ASP A 81 -16.69 -3.93 -20.76
C ASP A 81 -15.60 -4.95 -21.12
N LYS A 82 -15.75 -5.62 -22.26
CA LYS A 82 -14.82 -6.63 -22.77
C LYS A 82 -13.43 -6.07 -23.13
N ALA A 83 -13.30 -4.77 -23.31
CA ALA A 83 -12.00 -4.12 -23.55
C ALA A 83 -11.19 -3.99 -22.24
N PHE A 84 -11.87 -3.96 -21.11
CA PHE A 84 -11.23 -3.89 -19.80
C PHE A 84 -10.62 -5.25 -19.42
N ARG A 85 -9.46 -5.23 -18.79
CA ARG A 85 -8.78 -6.45 -18.30
C ARG A 85 -8.27 -6.21 -16.89
N PRO A 86 -8.62 -7.08 -15.89
CA PRO A 86 -7.96 -7.10 -14.60
C PRO A 86 -6.46 -7.39 -14.75
N PRO A 87 -5.63 -6.89 -13.84
CA PRO A 87 -4.21 -7.20 -13.85
C PRO A 87 -3.95 -8.67 -13.51
N ARG A 88 -2.78 -9.19 -13.92
CA ARG A 88 -2.33 -10.52 -13.48
C ARG A 88 -1.70 -10.44 -12.09
N PHE A 89 -1.86 -11.48 -11.30
CA PHE A 89 -1.04 -11.74 -10.13
C PHE A 89 0.08 -12.71 -10.52
N TYR A 90 1.33 -12.22 -10.50
CA TYR A 90 2.52 -12.99 -10.80
C TYR A 90 3.03 -13.63 -9.50
N ARG A 91 2.72 -14.90 -9.27
CA ARG A 91 3.15 -15.68 -8.10
C ARG A 91 4.55 -16.27 -8.32
N HIS A 92 5.54 -15.40 -8.47
CA HIS A 92 6.93 -15.79 -8.67
C HIS A 92 7.72 -15.86 -7.35
N GLY A 93 7.05 -15.64 -6.25
CA GLY A 93 7.64 -15.61 -4.92
C GLY A 93 8.21 -14.24 -4.53
N TYR A 94 8.65 -14.19 -3.28
CA TYR A 94 9.31 -13.04 -2.67
C TYR A 94 10.46 -13.55 -1.81
N MET A 95 11.65 -12.96 -1.96
CA MET A 95 12.87 -13.42 -1.32
C MET A 95 13.53 -12.27 -0.55
N PHE A 96 13.85 -12.48 0.73
CA PHE A 96 14.64 -11.58 1.54
C PHE A 96 16.01 -12.18 1.79
N LEU A 97 17.05 -11.55 1.24
CA LEU A 97 18.44 -11.94 1.37
C LEU A 97 19.03 -11.39 2.67
N SER A 98 19.91 -12.17 3.33
CA SER A 98 20.57 -11.77 4.57
C SER A 98 22.06 -12.07 4.51
N ASP A 99 22.89 -11.06 4.82
CA ASP A 99 24.34 -11.09 4.82
C ASP A 99 24.95 -10.89 6.23
N THR A 100 24.13 -10.65 7.27
CA THR A 100 24.59 -10.48 8.65
C THR A 100 23.96 -11.50 9.59
N PRO A 101 24.68 -11.96 10.65
CA PRO A 101 24.12 -12.88 11.63
C PRO A 101 22.84 -12.35 12.30
N GLN A 102 22.79 -11.04 12.57
CA GLN A 102 21.64 -10.41 13.22
C GLN A 102 20.40 -10.43 12.31
N SER A 103 20.54 -10.03 11.05
CA SER A 103 19.41 -10.05 10.10
C SER A 103 18.98 -11.48 9.79
N TRP A 104 19.91 -12.43 9.70
CA TRP A 104 19.60 -13.83 9.47
C TRP A 104 18.78 -14.43 10.62
N GLN A 105 19.20 -14.20 11.86
CA GLN A 105 18.46 -14.65 13.04
C GLN A 105 17.06 -14.04 13.10
N ALA A 106 16.92 -12.75 12.76
CA ALA A 106 15.62 -12.10 12.69
C ALA A 106 14.72 -12.74 11.63
N LEU A 107 15.22 -12.97 10.41
CA LEU A 107 14.47 -13.61 9.33
C LEU A 107 14.04 -15.04 9.69
N GLN A 108 14.90 -15.83 10.34
CA GLN A 108 14.56 -17.17 10.81
C GLN A 108 13.41 -17.14 11.82
N LYS A 109 13.46 -16.23 12.81
CA LYS A 109 12.40 -16.06 13.81
C LYS A 109 11.08 -15.63 13.16
N HIS A 110 11.14 -14.70 12.21
CA HIS A 110 9.93 -14.26 11.49
C HIS A 110 9.35 -15.39 10.63
N ALA A 111 10.19 -16.18 9.96
CA ALA A 111 9.75 -17.33 9.17
C ALA A 111 9.04 -18.38 10.04
N GLU A 112 9.45 -18.57 11.28
CA GLU A 112 8.78 -19.45 12.23
C GLU A 112 7.37 -18.96 12.54
N LEU A 113 7.18 -17.67 12.89
CA LEU A 113 5.88 -17.06 13.12
C LEU A 113 4.99 -17.15 11.86
N GLN A 114 5.55 -16.85 10.70
CA GLN A 114 4.85 -16.92 9.42
C GLN A 114 4.31 -18.33 9.15
N ARG A 115 5.12 -19.38 9.38
CA ARG A 115 4.70 -20.77 9.22
C ARG A 115 3.59 -21.16 10.21
N GLN A 116 3.68 -20.72 11.46
CA GLN A 116 2.63 -20.94 12.48
C GLN A 116 1.30 -20.34 12.04
N LEU A 117 1.32 -19.24 11.28
CA LEU A 117 0.14 -18.56 10.73
C LEU A 117 -0.27 -19.06 9.34
N GLY A 118 0.39 -20.12 8.82
CA GLY A 118 0.03 -20.75 7.55
C GLY A 118 0.72 -20.17 6.31
N VAL A 119 1.70 -19.27 6.47
CA VAL A 119 2.51 -18.78 5.34
C VAL A 119 3.62 -19.78 5.04
N PRO A 120 3.75 -20.29 3.80
CA PRO A 120 4.72 -21.35 3.45
C PRO A 120 6.13 -20.81 3.23
N THR A 121 6.65 -20.02 4.20
CA THR A 121 7.98 -19.44 4.12
C THR A 121 9.06 -20.50 4.26
N GLN A 122 10.00 -20.50 3.34
CA GLN A 122 11.17 -21.38 3.28
C GLN A 122 12.42 -20.62 3.73
N LEU A 123 13.39 -21.33 4.31
CA LEU A 123 14.73 -20.84 4.54
C LEU A 123 15.61 -21.44 3.46
N LEU A 124 16.35 -20.60 2.73
CA LEU A 124 17.22 -21.01 1.64
C LEU A 124 18.69 -20.79 2.03
N THR A 125 19.52 -21.77 1.70
CA THR A 125 20.97 -21.66 1.70
C THR A 125 21.47 -20.84 0.51
N PRO A 126 22.71 -20.30 0.52
CA PRO A 126 23.28 -19.61 -0.62
C PRO A 126 23.25 -20.44 -1.92
N ALA A 127 23.47 -21.74 -1.84
CA ALA A 127 23.40 -22.64 -3.00
C ALA A 127 21.99 -22.72 -3.60
N GLU A 128 20.96 -22.80 -2.76
CA GLU A 128 19.55 -22.81 -3.20
C GLU A 128 19.13 -21.44 -3.76
N ILE A 129 19.63 -20.34 -3.21
CA ILE A 129 19.43 -18.99 -3.76
C ILE A 129 20.02 -18.89 -5.16
N SER A 130 21.25 -19.34 -5.34
CA SER A 130 21.93 -19.35 -6.65
C SER A 130 21.23 -20.27 -7.66
N ALA A 131 20.70 -21.41 -7.22
CA ALA A 131 19.91 -22.29 -8.08
C ALA A 131 18.60 -21.65 -8.56
N LEU A 132 17.94 -20.84 -7.70
CA LEU A 132 16.70 -20.15 -8.02
C LEU A 132 16.93 -18.89 -8.87
N VAL A 133 17.98 -18.11 -8.58
CA VAL A 133 18.36 -16.88 -9.29
C VAL A 133 19.86 -16.86 -9.52
N PRO A 134 20.36 -17.51 -10.59
CA PRO A 134 21.81 -17.65 -10.85
C PRO A 134 22.57 -16.33 -11.05
N GLN A 135 21.84 -15.23 -11.29
CA GLN A 135 22.42 -13.90 -11.50
C GLN A 135 22.79 -13.19 -10.19
N LEU A 136 22.37 -13.73 -9.04
CA LEU A 136 22.72 -13.15 -7.74
C LEU A 136 24.14 -13.54 -7.29
N VAL A 137 24.86 -12.58 -6.75
CA VAL A 137 26.07 -12.83 -5.96
C VAL A 137 25.63 -13.30 -4.57
N VAL A 138 26.10 -14.48 -4.16
CA VAL A 138 25.65 -15.15 -2.93
C VAL A 138 26.78 -15.42 -1.93
N ASP A 139 28.03 -15.11 -2.28
CA ASP A 139 29.22 -15.48 -1.50
C ASP A 139 29.29 -14.85 -0.10
N ASP A 140 28.65 -13.69 0.06
CA ASP A 140 28.54 -12.96 1.33
C ASP A 140 27.23 -13.27 2.09
N LEU A 141 26.33 -14.08 1.52
CA LEU A 141 25.03 -14.36 2.12
C LEU A 141 25.10 -15.49 3.15
N LEU A 142 24.36 -15.32 4.24
CA LEU A 142 24.09 -16.38 5.22
C LEU A 142 22.86 -17.21 4.84
N GLY A 143 21.94 -16.65 4.07
CA GLY A 143 20.74 -17.30 3.58
C GLY A 143 19.66 -16.31 3.14
N ALA A 144 18.48 -16.84 2.87
CA ALA A 144 17.30 -16.04 2.54
C ALA A 144 16.04 -16.68 3.11
N THR A 145 15.01 -15.84 3.32
CA THR A 145 13.62 -16.35 3.39
C THR A 145 12.98 -16.23 2.03
N PHE A 146 12.17 -17.22 1.67
CA PHE A 146 11.44 -17.27 0.40
C PHE A 146 10.01 -17.76 0.63
N CYS A 147 9.03 -17.02 0.12
CA CYS A 147 7.64 -17.45 0.12
C CYS A 147 7.15 -17.62 -1.33
N PRO A 148 6.89 -18.83 -1.78
CA PRO A 148 6.52 -19.11 -3.17
C PRO A 148 5.12 -18.60 -3.53
N THR A 149 4.25 -18.39 -2.55
CA THR A 149 2.89 -17.87 -2.74
C THR A 149 2.81 -16.36 -2.81
N ASP A 150 3.87 -15.66 -2.45
CA ASP A 150 4.05 -14.23 -2.63
C ASP A 150 4.31 -13.88 -4.10
N GLY A 151 4.32 -12.60 -4.42
CA GLY A 151 4.63 -12.14 -5.76
C GLY A 151 4.32 -10.67 -5.97
N TYR A 152 3.76 -10.32 -7.12
CA TYR A 152 3.44 -8.94 -7.45
C TYR A 152 2.30 -8.84 -8.48
N SER A 153 1.67 -7.67 -8.51
CA SER A 153 0.68 -7.28 -9.52
C SER A 153 0.87 -5.81 -9.91
N ASP A 154 0.01 -5.26 -10.75
CA ASP A 154 -0.05 -3.83 -11.03
C ASP A 154 -1.10 -3.17 -10.11
N PRO A 155 -0.67 -2.36 -9.10
CA PRO A 155 -1.60 -1.77 -8.15
C PRO A 155 -2.54 -0.74 -8.78
N GLY A 156 -2.05 0.00 -9.77
CA GLY A 156 -2.88 0.97 -10.50
C GLY A 156 -3.98 0.28 -11.30
N ALA A 157 -3.64 -0.78 -12.02
CA ALA A 157 -4.63 -1.57 -12.75
C ALA A 157 -5.61 -2.26 -11.79
N MET A 158 -5.15 -2.82 -10.66
CA MET A 158 -6.01 -3.41 -9.64
C MET A 158 -7.00 -2.38 -9.06
N THR A 159 -6.50 -1.18 -8.72
CA THR A 159 -7.36 -0.09 -8.22
C THR A 159 -8.45 0.27 -9.23
N ARG A 160 -8.09 0.44 -10.51
CA ARG A 160 -9.07 0.71 -11.58
C ARG A 160 -10.06 -0.44 -11.75
N SER A 161 -9.62 -1.69 -11.62
CA SER A 161 -10.51 -2.85 -11.72
C SER A 161 -11.55 -2.88 -10.59
N LEU A 162 -11.13 -2.60 -9.36
CA LEU A 162 -12.03 -2.54 -8.21
C LEU A 162 -13.04 -1.39 -8.35
N VAL A 163 -12.59 -0.22 -8.80
CA VAL A 163 -13.48 0.91 -9.05
C VAL A 163 -14.46 0.60 -10.18
N HIS A 164 -14.00 -0.05 -11.25
CA HIS A 164 -14.90 -0.48 -12.34
C HIS A 164 -15.96 -1.45 -11.83
N ALA A 165 -15.57 -2.47 -11.06
CA ALA A 165 -16.50 -3.40 -10.44
C ALA A 165 -17.49 -2.71 -9.48
N ALA A 166 -17.01 -1.73 -8.69
CA ALA A 166 -17.89 -0.95 -7.81
C ALA A 166 -18.91 -0.11 -8.59
N ARG A 167 -18.51 0.50 -9.73
CA ARG A 167 -19.41 1.20 -10.65
C ARG A 167 -20.50 0.28 -11.22
N GLU A 168 -20.12 -0.93 -11.63
CA GLU A 168 -21.09 -1.93 -12.13
C GLU A 168 -22.12 -2.34 -11.06
N LEU A 169 -21.73 -2.25 -9.78
CA LEU A 169 -22.60 -2.50 -8.64
C LEU A 169 -23.42 -1.27 -8.19
N GLY A 170 -23.24 -0.11 -8.84
CA GLY A 170 -24.02 1.09 -8.61
C GLY A 170 -23.35 2.21 -7.80
N VAL A 171 -22.05 2.07 -7.46
CA VAL A 171 -21.30 3.17 -6.80
C VAL A 171 -21.10 4.32 -7.80
N ASN A 172 -21.41 5.54 -7.37
CA ASN A 172 -21.13 6.75 -8.15
C ASN A 172 -19.67 7.17 -7.93
N VAL A 173 -18.90 7.26 -9.02
CA VAL A 173 -17.47 7.61 -8.96
C VAL A 173 -17.22 8.87 -9.76
N LEU A 174 -16.78 9.91 -9.07
CA LEU A 174 -16.51 11.22 -9.63
C LEU A 174 -15.00 11.48 -9.60
N GLU A 175 -14.39 11.43 -10.77
CA GLU A 175 -12.98 11.80 -10.99
C GLU A 175 -12.86 13.30 -11.26
N HIS A 176 -11.67 13.85 -11.12
CA HIS A 176 -11.37 15.29 -11.29
C HIS A 176 -12.26 16.19 -10.40
N THR A 177 -12.60 15.67 -9.20
CA THR A 177 -13.55 16.30 -8.28
C THR A 177 -12.91 16.45 -6.89
N PRO A 178 -12.07 17.49 -6.70
CA PRO A 178 -11.38 17.72 -5.44
C PRO A 178 -12.36 18.13 -4.34
N VAL A 179 -12.22 17.51 -3.16
CA VAL A 179 -12.94 17.92 -1.95
C VAL A 179 -12.25 19.16 -1.37
N THR A 180 -13.01 20.24 -1.22
CA THR A 180 -12.51 21.52 -0.74
C THR A 180 -12.96 21.87 0.68
N ALA A 181 -14.04 21.22 1.17
CA ALA A 181 -14.50 21.37 2.56
C ALA A 181 -15.21 20.09 3.02
N ILE A 182 -15.15 19.82 4.31
CA ILE A 182 -15.96 18.82 5.00
C ILE A 182 -16.84 19.57 5.99
N HIS A 183 -18.16 19.49 5.82
CA HIS A 183 -19.11 20.23 6.64
C HIS A 183 -19.37 19.50 7.94
N VAL A 184 -19.01 20.15 9.06
CA VAL A 184 -19.21 19.62 10.41
C VAL A 184 -20.04 20.59 11.22
N ARG A 185 -21.14 20.12 11.80
CA ARG A 185 -21.97 20.90 12.71
C ARG A 185 -22.23 20.13 14.00
N CYS A 186 -22.04 20.78 15.12
CA CYS A 186 -22.18 20.16 16.46
C CYS A 186 -21.39 18.83 16.60
N GLY A 187 -20.16 18.77 16.05
CA GLY A 187 -19.31 17.58 16.14
C GLY A 187 -19.73 16.41 15.24
N ARG A 188 -20.62 16.64 14.28
CA ARG A 188 -21.14 15.64 13.33
C ARG A 188 -20.92 16.09 11.90
N VAL A 189 -20.51 15.18 11.03
CA VAL A 189 -20.43 15.42 9.59
C VAL A 189 -21.83 15.55 8.99
N GLU A 190 -22.01 16.53 8.10
CA GLU A 190 -23.22 16.73 7.32
C GLU A 190 -23.00 16.53 5.81
N GLY A 191 -21.75 16.46 5.36
CA GLY A 191 -21.39 16.29 3.95
C GLY A 191 -20.09 16.95 3.56
N VAL A 192 -19.90 17.13 2.27
CA VAL A 192 -18.68 17.72 1.67
C VAL A 192 -19.01 18.72 0.58
N SER A 193 -18.09 19.67 0.34
CA SER A 193 -18.03 20.43 -0.91
C SER A 193 -16.96 19.81 -1.80
N ALA A 194 -17.31 19.48 -3.06
CA ALA A 194 -16.44 18.83 -4.01
C ALA A 194 -16.60 19.49 -5.40
N GLY A 195 -15.56 20.11 -5.91
CA GLY A 195 -15.64 20.96 -7.09
C GLY A 195 -16.65 22.10 -6.87
N GLN A 196 -17.71 22.14 -7.67
CA GLN A 196 -18.84 23.10 -7.52
C GLN A 196 -20.07 22.47 -6.86
N GLU A 197 -20.00 21.21 -6.49
CA GLU A 197 -21.10 20.44 -5.93
C GLU A 197 -21.08 20.46 -4.40
N GLN A 198 -22.26 20.39 -3.79
CA GLN A 198 -22.44 20.09 -2.38
C GLN A 198 -23.10 18.72 -2.27
N ILE A 199 -22.49 17.83 -1.52
CA ILE A 199 -22.98 16.47 -1.30
C ILE A 199 -23.28 16.31 0.19
N ALA A 200 -24.55 16.12 0.52
CA ALA A 200 -24.95 15.82 1.89
C ALA A 200 -24.75 14.32 2.16
N ALA A 201 -24.05 14.00 3.27
CA ALA A 201 -23.80 12.62 3.66
C ALA A 201 -23.61 12.52 5.18
N PRO A 202 -24.22 11.55 5.85
CA PRO A 202 -24.03 11.30 7.29
C PRO A 202 -22.69 10.62 7.58
N VAL A 203 -22.06 10.02 6.58
CA VAL A 203 -20.77 9.32 6.69
C VAL A 203 -19.81 9.82 5.62
N VAL A 204 -18.61 10.22 6.05
CA VAL A 204 -17.49 10.61 5.19
C VAL A 204 -16.26 9.81 5.61
N VAL A 205 -15.61 9.14 4.65
CA VAL A 205 -14.41 8.34 4.87
C VAL A 205 -13.21 9.00 4.20
N ASN A 206 -12.20 9.35 4.99
CA ASN A 206 -10.93 9.84 4.52
C ASN A 206 -10.03 8.67 4.08
N ALA A 207 -9.91 8.46 2.77
CA ALA A 207 -9.10 7.45 2.10
C ALA A 207 -7.99 8.09 1.24
N THR A 208 -7.53 9.30 1.61
CA THR A 208 -6.66 10.14 0.76
C THR A 208 -5.17 9.86 0.91
N GLY A 209 -4.81 8.75 1.56
CA GLY A 209 -3.44 8.24 1.65
C GLY A 209 -2.48 9.28 2.25
N ALA A 210 -1.43 9.61 1.55
CA ALA A 210 -0.42 10.56 2.01
C ALA A 210 -0.98 11.98 2.31
N TYR A 211 -2.16 12.31 1.77
CA TYR A 211 -2.86 13.59 2.00
C TYR A 211 -3.86 13.53 3.16
N ALA A 212 -3.95 12.39 3.87
CA ALA A 212 -4.99 12.15 4.86
C ALA A 212 -5.02 13.19 5.98
N ALA A 213 -3.87 13.63 6.47
CA ALA A 213 -3.82 14.66 7.50
C ALA A 213 -4.29 16.05 6.99
N LEU A 214 -4.03 16.38 5.72
CA LEU A 214 -4.54 17.61 5.12
C LEU A 214 -6.07 17.54 4.94
N THR A 215 -6.57 16.42 4.48
CA THR A 215 -8.03 16.17 4.35
C THR A 215 -8.72 16.19 5.72
N ALA A 216 -8.11 15.62 6.75
CA ALA A 216 -8.65 15.63 8.11
C ALA A 216 -8.82 17.05 8.68
N ARG A 217 -7.90 17.97 8.35
CA ARG A 217 -8.00 19.39 8.74
C ARG A 217 -9.22 20.09 8.15
N LEU A 218 -9.72 19.64 6.98
CA LEU A 218 -10.96 20.19 6.40
C LEU A 218 -12.19 19.88 7.26
N ALA A 219 -12.14 18.82 8.08
CA ALA A 219 -13.16 18.46 9.06
C ALA A 219 -12.90 19.07 10.45
N GLY A 220 -11.78 19.78 10.65
CA GLY A 220 -11.36 20.28 11.95
C GLY A 220 -10.55 19.29 12.79
N LEU A 221 -10.22 18.11 12.28
CA LEU A 221 -9.34 17.14 12.94
C LEU A 221 -7.87 17.49 12.65
N MET A 222 -7.20 18.14 13.61
CA MET A 222 -5.90 18.77 13.40
C MET A 222 -4.71 17.84 13.66
N ASP A 223 -4.89 16.75 14.38
CA ASP A 223 -3.85 15.90 14.95
C ASP A 223 -3.81 14.47 14.41
N LEU A 224 -4.32 14.26 13.19
CA LEU A 224 -4.16 12.95 12.51
C LEU A 224 -2.67 12.74 12.18
N PRO A 225 -1.98 11.76 12.83
CA PRO A 225 -0.52 11.63 12.73
C PRO A 225 -0.12 10.81 11.49
N VAL A 226 -0.48 11.33 10.33
CA VAL A 226 -0.11 10.76 9.02
C VAL A 226 0.71 11.76 8.25
N TRP A 227 1.88 11.34 7.74
CA TRP A 227 2.75 12.21 6.94
C TRP A 227 3.32 11.50 5.71
N PRO A 228 3.64 12.25 4.64
CA PRO A 228 4.21 11.68 3.43
C PRO A 228 5.68 11.29 3.63
N LEU A 229 6.11 10.19 2.99
CA LEU A 229 7.51 9.82 2.85
C LEU A 229 7.78 9.45 1.40
N LYS A 230 8.62 10.23 0.72
CA LYS A 230 8.96 10.01 -0.69
C LYS A 230 9.73 8.70 -0.89
N ARG A 231 9.31 7.92 -1.88
CA ARG A 231 10.00 6.75 -2.41
C ARG A 231 10.14 6.89 -3.92
N GLN A 232 11.22 6.35 -4.47
CA GLN A 232 11.54 6.47 -5.89
C GLN A 232 11.75 5.10 -6.50
N LEU A 233 11.36 4.97 -7.75
CA LEU A 233 11.48 3.74 -8.52
C LEU A 233 12.12 4.05 -9.87
N TYR A 234 12.86 3.07 -10.37
CA TYR A 234 13.47 3.06 -11.69
C TYR A 234 12.94 1.86 -12.46
N GLN A 235 12.58 2.07 -13.69
CA GLN A 235 12.19 1.03 -14.65
C GLN A 235 13.22 0.99 -15.77
N THR A 236 13.74 -0.17 -16.07
CA THR A 236 14.63 -0.37 -17.21
C THR A 236 13.84 -0.56 -18.50
N GLU A 237 14.53 -0.42 -19.64
CA GLU A 237 14.12 -1.01 -20.91
C GLU A 237 14.01 -2.54 -20.75
N ASP A 238 13.57 -3.23 -21.80
CA ASP A 238 13.52 -4.69 -21.83
C ASP A 238 14.89 -5.29 -21.51
N PHE A 239 14.88 -6.33 -20.69
CA PHE A 239 16.10 -6.91 -20.13
C PHE A 239 15.97 -8.43 -19.97
N ASP A 240 16.69 -9.18 -20.81
CA ASP A 240 16.52 -10.64 -20.94
C ASP A 240 17.47 -11.46 -20.06
N ASP A 241 18.47 -10.81 -19.41
CA ASP A 241 19.45 -11.54 -18.59
C ASP A 241 18.89 -12.03 -17.23
N LEU A 242 17.66 -11.65 -16.87
CA LEU A 242 16.93 -12.19 -15.73
C LEU A 242 15.78 -13.08 -16.20
N PRO A 243 15.54 -14.24 -15.56
CA PRO A 243 14.36 -15.06 -15.87
C PRO A 243 13.06 -14.28 -15.71
N GLU A 244 12.05 -14.62 -16.53
CA GLU A 244 10.73 -13.99 -16.39
C GLU A 244 10.07 -14.28 -15.05
N ASN A 245 10.34 -15.44 -14.47
CA ASN A 245 9.78 -15.92 -13.20
C ASN A 245 10.67 -15.60 -12.00
N VAL A 246 11.65 -14.68 -12.14
CA VAL A 246 12.44 -14.25 -10.98
C VAL A 246 11.53 -13.72 -9.87
N PRO A 247 11.72 -14.16 -8.61
CA PRO A 247 10.96 -13.63 -7.49
C PRO A 247 11.26 -12.13 -7.30
N MET A 248 10.44 -11.46 -6.53
CA MET A 248 10.84 -10.16 -6.02
C MET A 248 11.97 -10.37 -5.02
N VAL A 249 13.14 -9.82 -5.31
CA VAL A 249 14.35 -9.95 -4.48
C VAL A 249 14.54 -8.68 -3.67
N VAL A 250 14.75 -8.83 -2.37
CA VAL A 250 15.04 -7.75 -1.42
C VAL A 250 16.30 -8.07 -0.65
N ASP A 251 17.28 -7.20 -0.67
CA ASP A 251 18.41 -7.24 0.24
C ASP A 251 18.00 -6.61 1.58
N ALA A 252 17.93 -7.40 2.64
CA ALA A 252 17.42 -6.96 3.93
C ALA A 252 18.33 -5.93 4.62
N SER A 253 19.63 -5.90 4.27
CA SER A 253 20.59 -4.97 4.89
C SER A 253 20.47 -3.55 4.34
N THR A 254 20.12 -3.40 3.05
CA THR A 254 20.12 -2.12 2.36
C THR A 254 18.73 -1.67 1.93
N GLY A 255 17.78 -2.61 1.90
CA GLY A 255 16.46 -2.40 1.33
C GLY A 255 16.46 -2.31 -0.20
N PHE A 256 17.62 -2.55 -0.86
CA PHE A 256 17.66 -2.65 -2.31
C PHE A 256 16.77 -3.80 -2.78
N HIS A 257 15.87 -3.51 -3.72
CA HIS A 257 15.01 -4.55 -4.23
C HIS A 257 14.66 -4.35 -5.71
N PHE A 258 14.37 -5.47 -6.37
CA PHE A 258 14.00 -5.46 -7.78
C PHE A 258 13.03 -6.59 -8.11
N ARG A 259 12.31 -6.42 -9.22
CA ARG A 259 11.44 -7.43 -9.83
C ARG A 259 11.27 -7.18 -11.33
N ARG A 260 10.83 -8.20 -12.04
CA ARG A 260 10.40 -8.05 -13.45
C ARG A 260 9.15 -7.20 -13.57
N ARG A 261 9.09 -6.39 -14.63
CA ARG A 261 7.90 -5.61 -15.02
C ARG A 261 7.93 -5.32 -16.51
N ALA A 262 6.91 -5.80 -17.23
CA ALA A 262 6.68 -5.48 -18.65
C ALA A 262 7.96 -5.57 -19.50
N GLY A 263 8.63 -6.73 -19.48
CA GLY A 263 9.87 -6.98 -20.21
C GLY A 263 11.15 -6.47 -19.51
N GLY A 264 11.09 -5.38 -18.79
CA GLY A 264 12.21 -4.80 -18.03
C GLY A 264 12.21 -5.17 -16.54
N VAL A 265 12.93 -4.39 -15.77
CA VAL A 265 13.11 -4.57 -14.32
C VAL A 265 12.78 -3.28 -13.58
N THR A 266 11.94 -3.36 -12.55
CA THR A 266 11.76 -2.25 -11.60
C THR A 266 12.74 -2.40 -10.46
N LEU A 267 13.45 -1.31 -10.13
CA LEU A 267 14.48 -1.25 -9.09
C LEU A 267 14.20 -0.11 -8.13
N THR A 268 14.50 -0.31 -6.86
CA THR A 268 14.48 0.76 -5.88
C THR A 268 15.27 0.39 -4.62
N MET A 269 15.53 1.38 -3.78
CA MET A 269 15.95 1.22 -2.40
C MET A 269 15.51 2.45 -1.58
N PRO A 270 15.37 2.34 -0.26
CA PRO A 270 15.08 3.50 0.57
C PRO A 270 16.28 4.47 0.57
N LEU A 271 16.00 5.77 0.43
CA LEU A 271 16.99 6.80 0.77
C LEU A 271 16.99 7.03 2.29
N PRO A 272 18.14 7.21 2.91
CA PRO A 272 18.21 7.69 4.27
C PRO A 272 17.48 9.04 4.40
N VAL A 273 16.60 9.15 5.37
CA VAL A 273 15.85 10.37 5.64
C VAL A 273 16.51 11.10 6.82
N SER A 274 16.94 12.34 6.62
CA SER A 274 17.51 13.13 7.70
C SER A 274 16.45 13.48 8.76
N PRO A 275 16.83 13.68 10.04
CA PRO A 275 15.91 14.13 11.08
C PRO A 275 15.14 15.39 10.70
N LEU A 276 15.80 16.36 10.06
CA LEU A 276 15.18 17.59 9.58
C LEU A 276 14.11 17.31 8.50
N GLN A 277 14.40 16.42 7.55
CA GLN A 277 13.42 16.04 6.53
C GLN A 277 12.22 15.32 7.14
N LEU A 278 12.44 14.43 8.11
CA LEU A 278 11.36 13.75 8.81
C LEU A 278 10.47 14.74 9.57
N GLU A 279 11.06 15.75 10.22
CA GLU A 279 10.30 16.79 10.89
C GLU A 279 9.46 17.62 9.92
N ARG A 280 10.03 18.03 8.78
CA ARG A 280 9.28 18.71 7.71
C ARG A 280 8.11 17.88 7.20
N ASN A 281 8.32 16.58 6.99
CA ASN A 281 7.27 15.67 6.57
C ASN A 281 6.14 15.63 7.61
N ARG A 282 6.47 15.53 8.90
CA ARG A 282 5.48 15.55 9.99
C ARG A 282 4.71 16.87 10.10
N ARG A 283 5.35 17.99 9.76
CA ARG A 283 4.69 19.29 9.68
C ARG A 283 3.84 19.47 8.43
N LEU A 284 3.88 18.52 7.49
CA LEU A 284 3.15 18.54 6.22
C LEU A 284 3.53 19.76 5.35
N GLU A 285 4.79 20.12 5.33
CA GLU A 285 5.29 21.18 4.46
C GLU A 285 5.07 20.82 2.99
N GLN A 286 4.75 21.80 2.15
CA GLN A 286 4.45 21.56 0.73
C GLN A 286 5.55 20.78 -0.01
N ALA A 287 6.82 21.04 0.31
CA ALA A 287 7.95 20.32 -0.28
C ALA A 287 7.97 18.81 0.01
N SER A 288 7.32 18.37 1.11
CA SER A 288 7.23 16.97 1.48
C SER A 288 6.34 16.14 0.55
N PHE A 289 5.49 16.79 -0.23
CA PHE A 289 4.61 16.17 -1.23
C PHE A 289 5.19 16.20 -2.65
N ALA A 290 6.39 16.76 -2.82
CA ALA A 290 7.04 16.83 -4.13
C ALA A 290 7.39 15.45 -4.68
N LEU A 291 7.00 15.18 -5.93
CA LEU A 291 7.23 13.91 -6.63
C LEU A 291 8.43 13.97 -7.57
N THR A 292 9.35 14.91 -7.35
CA THR A 292 10.60 14.99 -8.12
C THR A 292 11.53 13.84 -7.77
N VAL A 293 12.13 13.24 -8.78
CA VAL A 293 13.17 12.21 -8.62
C VAL A 293 14.44 12.87 -8.07
N ASP A 294 15.04 12.24 -7.06
CA ASP A 294 16.30 12.66 -6.48
C ASP A 294 17.43 11.89 -7.17
N GLU A 295 18.33 12.59 -7.86
CA GLU A 295 19.42 11.99 -8.61
C GLU A 295 20.44 11.28 -7.70
N ALA A 296 20.50 11.65 -6.41
CA ALA A 296 21.42 11.03 -5.45
C ALA A 296 21.13 9.54 -5.18
N LEU A 297 19.91 9.06 -5.50
CA LEU A 297 19.57 7.65 -5.29
C LEU A 297 20.20 6.72 -6.33
N TRP A 298 20.33 7.15 -7.58
CA TRP A 298 20.80 6.27 -8.65
C TRP A 298 22.23 5.73 -8.43
N PRO A 299 23.23 6.52 -8.03
CA PRO A 299 24.56 6.01 -7.69
C PRO A 299 24.54 4.95 -6.56
N LEU A 300 23.64 5.10 -5.59
CA LEU A 300 23.49 4.11 -4.52
C LEU A 300 22.91 2.79 -5.07
N ILE A 301 21.90 2.86 -5.92
CA ILE A 301 21.33 1.69 -6.60
C ILE A 301 22.40 1.00 -7.47
N GLN A 302 23.20 1.75 -8.23
CA GLN A 302 24.28 1.19 -9.05
C GLN A 302 25.31 0.40 -8.22
N ARG A 303 25.64 0.90 -7.03
CA ARG A 303 26.52 0.18 -6.10
C ARG A 303 25.89 -1.14 -5.63
N GLU A 304 24.60 -1.14 -5.30
CA GLU A 304 23.91 -2.36 -4.88
C GLU A 304 23.70 -3.34 -6.05
N ILE A 305 23.48 -2.85 -7.26
CA ILE A 305 23.49 -3.68 -8.48
C ILE A 305 24.84 -4.39 -8.62
N ALA A 306 25.94 -3.64 -8.53
CA ALA A 306 27.29 -4.21 -8.66
C ALA A 306 27.59 -5.27 -7.58
N ARG A 307 27.09 -5.07 -6.37
CA ARG A 307 27.25 -5.99 -5.25
C ARG A 307 26.36 -7.23 -5.36
N ARG A 308 25.10 -7.08 -5.72
CA ARG A 308 24.10 -8.15 -5.55
C ARG A 308 23.66 -8.82 -6.84
N CYS A 309 23.58 -8.08 -7.94
CA CYS A 309 23.13 -8.60 -9.25
C CYS A 309 23.87 -7.89 -10.40
N PRO A 310 25.17 -8.18 -10.63
CA PRO A 310 26.02 -7.45 -11.59
C PRO A 310 25.48 -7.44 -13.03
N SER A 311 24.70 -8.45 -13.42
CA SER A 311 24.05 -8.47 -14.75
C SER A 311 23.16 -7.26 -14.98
N LEU A 312 22.49 -6.73 -13.95
CA LEU A 312 21.65 -5.54 -14.03
C LEU A 312 22.42 -4.24 -14.37
N ALA A 313 23.76 -4.23 -14.24
CA ALA A 313 24.57 -3.08 -14.66
C ALA A 313 24.48 -2.76 -16.17
N ARG A 314 24.05 -3.75 -16.98
CA ARG A 314 23.85 -3.60 -18.42
C ARG A 314 22.45 -3.05 -18.75
N ALA A 315 21.53 -3.06 -17.81
CA ALA A 315 20.16 -2.58 -18.01
C ALA A 315 20.12 -1.06 -18.11
N ARG A 316 19.47 -0.55 -19.14
CA ARG A 316 19.29 0.89 -19.35
C ARG A 316 18.03 1.37 -18.65
N VAL A 317 18.11 2.46 -17.91
CA VAL A 317 16.94 3.08 -17.31
C VAL A 317 16.09 3.74 -18.37
N GLN A 318 14.85 3.29 -18.50
CA GLN A 318 13.84 3.87 -19.39
C GLN A 318 13.14 5.07 -18.74
N ARG A 319 12.81 4.93 -17.44
CA ARG A 319 12.13 5.99 -16.69
C ARG A 319 12.38 5.86 -15.19
N ALA A 320 12.25 6.97 -14.49
CA ALA A 320 12.20 7.04 -13.04
C ALA A 320 11.00 7.88 -12.62
N TRP A 321 10.45 7.55 -11.44
CA TRP A 321 9.34 8.32 -10.84
C TRP A 321 9.39 8.24 -9.32
N ALA A 322 8.68 9.15 -8.67
CA ALA A 322 8.50 9.14 -7.23
C ALA A 322 7.03 8.94 -6.85
N GLY A 323 6.83 8.33 -5.71
CA GLY A 323 5.55 8.18 -5.02
C GLY A 323 5.68 8.51 -3.54
N LEU A 324 4.57 8.54 -2.82
CA LEU A 324 4.55 8.84 -1.40
C LEU A 324 4.05 7.61 -0.62
N TYR A 325 4.81 7.20 0.39
CA TYR A 325 4.26 6.41 1.48
C TYR A 325 3.49 7.33 2.42
N GLU A 326 2.52 6.79 3.09
CA GLU A 326 1.73 7.43 4.14
C GLU A 326 2.14 6.84 5.49
N MET A 327 3.04 7.53 6.20
CA MET A 327 3.65 7.03 7.43
C MET A 327 2.82 7.41 8.64
N THR A 328 2.87 6.56 9.66
CA THR A 328 2.33 6.79 11.01
C THR A 328 3.42 6.55 12.05
N PRO A 329 3.24 6.93 13.34
CA PRO A 329 4.26 6.72 14.37
C PRO A 329 4.63 5.26 14.65
N ASP A 330 3.76 4.30 14.31
CA ASP A 330 3.93 2.88 14.54
C ASP A 330 3.85 2.02 13.28
N ASP A 331 3.93 2.67 12.10
CA ASP A 331 3.90 2.04 10.78
C ASP A 331 2.62 1.21 10.47
N HIS A 332 1.57 1.38 11.29
CA HIS A 332 0.26 0.74 11.10
C HIS A 332 -0.83 1.76 10.76
N PRO A 333 -1.86 1.36 10.01
CA PRO A 333 -2.90 2.28 9.56
C PRO A 333 -3.75 2.83 10.70
N VAL A 334 -4.36 3.99 10.44
CA VAL A 334 -5.52 4.49 11.18
C VAL A 334 -6.76 3.99 10.48
N LEU A 335 -7.55 3.16 11.16
CA LEU A 335 -8.80 2.61 10.63
C LEU A 335 -9.95 2.86 11.59
N GLY A 336 -11.09 3.32 11.06
CA GLY A 336 -12.32 3.45 11.83
C GLY A 336 -12.68 4.88 12.17
N ARG A 337 -13.43 5.03 13.26
CA ARG A 337 -14.05 6.28 13.73
C ARG A 337 -13.02 7.28 14.22
N THR A 338 -13.34 8.56 14.04
CA THR A 338 -12.67 9.67 14.74
C THR A 338 -13.59 10.21 15.85
N GLU A 339 -13.17 11.26 16.55
CA GLU A 339 -14.03 11.99 17.49
C GLU A 339 -15.15 12.78 16.81
N ILE A 340 -15.07 13.01 15.50
CA ILE A 340 -16.11 13.66 14.73
C ILE A 340 -17.09 12.59 14.27
N THR A 341 -18.31 12.64 14.79
CA THR A 341 -19.36 11.67 14.46
C THR A 341 -19.61 11.63 12.95
N GLY A 342 -19.56 10.45 12.34
CA GLY A 342 -19.72 10.27 10.90
C GLY A 342 -18.43 10.48 10.09
N PHE A 343 -17.32 10.90 10.70
CA PHE A 343 -16.04 10.99 10.02
C PHE A 343 -15.13 9.81 10.36
N PHE A 344 -14.71 9.09 9.34
CA PHE A 344 -13.89 7.90 9.45
C PHE A 344 -12.55 8.07 8.72
N CYS A 345 -11.53 7.34 9.14
CA CYS A 345 -10.24 7.27 8.47
C CYS A 345 -9.93 5.85 8.01
N GLY A 346 -9.27 5.75 6.84
CA GLY A 346 -8.61 4.55 6.32
C GLY A 346 -7.33 4.98 5.60
N CYS A 347 -6.24 5.14 6.35
CA CYS A 347 -5.00 5.74 5.86
C CYS A 347 -3.81 5.34 6.73
N GLY A 348 -2.59 5.66 6.30
CA GLY A 348 -1.39 5.44 7.11
C GLY A 348 -0.81 4.03 6.98
N PHE A 349 -0.90 3.41 5.82
CA PHE A 349 -0.47 2.02 5.59
C PHE A 349 1.05 1.82 5.44
N ALA A 350 1.88 2.82 5.65
CA ALA A 350 3.35 2.74 5.68
C ALA A 350 4.00 1.96 4.50
N GLY A 351 3.42 2.08 3.29
CA GLY A 351 3.88 1.36 2.10
C GLY A 351 3.29 -0.04 1.90
N HIS A 352 2.50 -0.55 2.83
CA HIS A 352 1.86 -1.87 2.77
C HIS A 352 0.41 -1.83 2.26
N GLY A 353 -0.09 -0.65 1.91
CA GLY A 353 -1.49 -0.42 1.54
C GLY A 353 -2.01 -1.33 0.43
N PHE A 354 -1.17 -1.75 -0.52
CA PHE A 354 -1.62 -2.62 -1.60
C PHE A 354 -2.10 -3.98 -1.05
N MET A 355 -1.31 -4.68 -0.27
CA MET A 355 -1.68 -6.00 0.24
C MET A 355 -2.62 -5.95 1.46
N HIS A 356 -2.66 -4.83 2.19
CA HIS A 356 -3.48 -4.69 3.41
C HIS A 356 -4.87 -4.09 3.17
N ALA A 357 -5.05 -3.33 2.08
CA ALA A 357 -6.31 -2.66 1.78
C ALA A 357 -7.55 -3.57 1.75
N PRO A 358 -7.51 -4.80 1.22
CA PRO A 358 -8.71 -5.63 1.18
C PRO A 358 -9.28 -5.94 2.56
N ARG A 359 -8.45 -6.39 3.51
CA ARG A 359 -8.90 -6.66 4.88
C ARG A 359 -9.32 -5.39 5.61
N ALA A 360 -8.51 -4.33 5.51
CA ALA A 360 -8.82 -3.05 6.12
C ALA A 360 -10.17 -2.50 5.65
N ALA A 361 -10.42 -2.53 4.34
CA ALA A 361 -11.68 -2.08 3.74
C ALA A 361 -12.86 -2.96 4.13
N ARG A 362 -12.68 -4.28 4.22
CA ARG A 362 -13.71 -5.21 4.70
C ARG A 362 -14.12 -4.88 6.14
N LEU A 363 -13.14 -4.76 7.04
CA LEU A 363 -13.40 -4.44 8.44
C LEU A 363 -14.14 -3.10 8.60
N LEU A 364 -13.71 -2.09 7.84
CA LEU A 364 -14.37 -0.79 7.89
C LEU A 364 -15.78 -0.84 7.28
N ALA A 365 -15.99 -1.54 6.17
CA ALA A 365 -17.30 -1.72 5.56
C ALA A 365 -18.26 -2.43 6.51
N GLU A 366 -17.84 -3.49 7.19
CA GLU A 366 -18.63 -4.20 8.20
C GLU A 366 -19.03 -3.27 9.35
N SER A 367 -18.10 -2.43 9.84
CA SER A 367 -18.39 -1.46 10.89
C SER A 367 -19.34 -0.34 10.45
N LEU A 368 -19.31 0.06 9.18
CA LEU A 368 -20.24 1.05 8.63
C LEU A 368 -21.66 0.50 8.45
N LEU A 369 -21.75 -0.79 8.08
CA LEU A 369 -23.04 -1.48 7.89
C LEU A 369 -23.68 -1.91 9.22
N ALA A 370 -22.88 -2.14 10.26
CA ALA A 370 -23.35 -2.52 11.60
C ALA A 370 -22.75 -1.58 12.66
N PRO A 371 -23.15 -0.30 12.70
CA PRO A 371 -22.50 0.71 13.54
C PRO A 371 -22.58 0.43 15.05
N ASP A 372 -23.55 -0.36 15.49
CA ASP A 372 -23.73 -0.79 16.89
C ASP A 372 -22.84 -2.00 17.26
N GLN A 373 -22.25 -2.67 16.27
CA GLN A 373 -21.39 -3.83 16.43
C GLN A 373 -20.10 -3.69 15.59
N PRO A 374 -19.26 -2.68 15.89
CA PRO A 374 -18.02 -2.49 15.13
C PRO A 374 -17.10 -3.70 15.31
N ALA A 375 -16.36 -4.05 14.27
CA ALA A 375 -15.37 -5.12 14.32
C ALA A 375 -14.35 -4.83 15.45
N PRO A 376 -14.17 -5.72 16.44
CA PRO A 376 -13.25 -5.47 17.57
C PRO A 376 -11.81 -5.17 17.13
N GLU A 377 -11.38 -5.73 16.01
CA GLU A 377 -10.07 -5.52 15.42
C GLU A 377 -9.81 -4.05 15.03
N LEU A 378 -10.84 -3.26 14.70
CA LEU A 378 -10.68 -1.84 14.39
C LEU A 378 -10.22 -1.01 15.58
N GLU A 379 -10.51 -1.45 16.82
CA GLU A 379 -10.09 -0.74 18.02
C GLU A 379 -8.55 -0.69 18.15
N ILE A 380 -7.87 -1.75 17.68
CA ILE A 380 -6.40 -1.81 17.65
C ILE A 380 -5.83 -0.69 16.76
N PHE A 381 -6.52 -0.39 15.65
CA PHE A 381 -6.10 0.61 14.66
C PHE A 381 -6.72 1.98 14.89
N SER A 382 -7.43 2.19 16.00
CA SER A 382 -8.09 3.45 16.29
C SER A 382 -7.08 4.60 16.42
N LEU A 383 -7.50 5.82 16.02
CA LEU A 383 -6.71 7.03 16.20
C LEU A 383 -6.34 7.28 17.67
N GLN A 384 -7.19 6.82 18.61
CA GLN A 384 -7.01 7.00 20.03
C GLN A 384 -5.72 6.34 20.57
N ARG A 385 -5.18 5.30 19.90
CA ARG A 385 -3.93 4.65 20.30
C ARG A 385 -2.73 5.62 20.34
N PHE A 386 -2.68 6.60 19.45
CA PHE A 386 -1.60 7.60 19.43
C PHE A 386 -1.72 8.59 20.60
N ARG A 387 -2.94 8.99 20.93
CA ARG A 387 -3.20 9.92 22.06
C ARG A 387 -2.95 9.24 23.40
N SER A 388 -3.26 7.95 23.53
CA SER A 388 -3.05 7.18 24.75
C SER A 388 -1.64 6.58 24.88
N GLY A 389 -0.77 6.74 23.87
CA GLY A 389 0.57 6.15 23.84
C GLY A 389 0.59 4.62 23.67
N ARG A 390 -0.54 4.00 23.30
CA ARG A 390 -0.66 2.55 23.09
C ARG A 390 -0.32 2.19 21.64
N LEU A 391 0.92 2.50 21.24
CA LEU A 391 1.40 2.17 19.90
C LEU A 391 1.44 0.67 19.66
N ILE A 392 1.15 0.25 18.44
CA ILE A 392 1.36 -1.13 17.99
C ILE A 392 2.88 -1.35 17.90
N LYS A 393 3.37 -2.41 18.53
CA LYS A 393 4.81 -2.72 18.49
C LYS A 393 5.12 -3.44 17.19
N THR A 394 5.83 -2.78 16.31
CA THR A 394 6.33 -3.37 15.05
C THR A 394 7.74 -3.91 15.26
N ALA A 395 7.97 -5.16 14.86
CA ALA A 395 9.31 -5.65 14.59
C ALA A 395 9.60 -5.38 13.12
N SER A 396 10.35 -4.32 12.80
CA SER A 396 10.65 -3.95 11.42
C SER A 396 11.46 -5.07 10.72
N LEU A 397 11.04 -5.44 9.50
CA LEU A 397 11.83 -6.28 8.60
C LEU A 397 12.76 -5.43 7.71
N LEU A 398 12.47 -4.14 7.56
CA LEU A 398 13.23 -3.17 6.73
C LEU A 398 13.19 -1.80 7.40
#